data_c0aabc99f71a59fef3fc45933c2ca918
#
_entry.id   c0aabc99f71a59fef3fc45933c2ca918
#
_cell.length_a   1.000
_cell.length_b   1.000
_cell.length_c   1.000
_cell.angle_alpha   90.00
_cell.angle_beta   90.00
_cell.angle_gamma   90.00
#
_symmetry.space_group_name_H-M   'P 1'
#
loop_
_entity.id
_entity.type
_entity.pdbx_description
1 polymer ?
#
loop_
_entity_poly.entity_id
_entity_poly.type
_entity_poly.pdbx_seq_one_letter_code
_entity_poly.pdbx_strand_id
1 'polypeptide(L)'
;MPSPRPGVLLTLALALATASASAQNATTKPFSTRMIESAISRQQGIVSSGQSTSTLESGVLALSTQAWLELYGSSSPDQVADFSAYVDDIISSISAEPAFSNATAAALLPLDRLTIAQALLGLEDSPGAGELTAAEVLTLDTLNSSLALQRRNQFGGFWYYVYPYWSYLDGAASFLPYMAEPSSAYSTADMLLQITLLYEKCYQNSTGLTAHGYDASKTAVWANNSTGSSPYAWGRALGWYLTGLVNAWEVLTAEGGGCAGSGAGGCADLLAAIRSQATTLMTNLVQYADEETGVWWQLPAFPGREGNFLESSSTALYIFSILKGLRLGLVEDNQPLADVALRAYDYTANEFVVDYGNGTLGWNGTVIVCSLNSTATYDYYTGRPVVFNAPLGEAAFVWASLEVERLGS
;
A
#
# COMPACT_ATOMS: atom_id res chain seq x y z
N MET A 1 -23.48 -8.10 40.09
CA MET A 1 -23.41 -8.72 38.78
C MET A 1 -24.31 -7.93 37.83
N PRO A 2 -23.79 -7.15 36.91
CA PRO A 2 -24.58 -6.61 35.80
C PRO A 2 -24.37 -7.50 34.57
N SER A 3 -25.50 -7.80 33.91
CA SER A 3 -25.61 -8.62 32.70
C SER A 3 -24.93 -7.97 31.49
N PRO A 4 -24.42 -8.75 30.52
CA PRO A 4 -23.84 -8.22 29.30
C PRO A 4 -24.94 -7.61 28.40
N ARG A 5 -24.67 -6.42 27.87
CA ARG A 5 -25.50 -5.79 26.84
C ARG A 5 -25.28 -6.50 25.51
N PRO A 6 -26.32 -6.79 24.74
CA PRO A 6 -26.18 -7.38 23.42
C PRO A 6 -25.55 -6.34 22.47
N GLY A 7 -24.54 -6.78 21.73
CA GLY A 7 -23.95 -6.02 20.65
C GLY A 7 -25.01 -5.70 19.59
N VAL A 8 -25.11 -4.43 19.24
CA VAL A 8 -25.96 -3.95 18.14
C VAL A 8 -25.19 -4.29 16.85
N LEU A 9 -25.61 -5.36 16.18
CA LEU A 9 -25.32 -5.54 14.76
C LEU A 9 -26.07 -4.43 14.01
N LEU A 10 -25.36 -3.36 13.68
CA LEU A 10 -25.88 -2.34 12.78
C LEU A 10 -25.80 -2.92 11.37
N THR A 11 -26.91 -3.42 10.87
CA THR A 11 -27.10 -3.72 9.45
C THR A 11 -27.06 -2.40 8.71
N LEU A 12 -25.97 -2.14 7.99
CA LEU A 12 -25.85 -1.06 7.03
C LEU A 12 -26.87 -1.32 5.90
N ALA A 13 -28.05 -0.74 6.00
CA ALA A 13 -29.01 -0.70 4.90
C ALA A 13 -28.51 0.36 3.91
N LEU A 14 -27.58 -0.01 3.02
CA LEU A 14 -27.18 0.79 1.88
C LEU A 14 -28.43 0.95 1.00
N ALA A 15 -29.02 2.15 0.96
CA ALA A 15 -29.96 2.50 -0.09
C ALA A 15 -29.16 2.56 -1.40
N LEU A 16 -29.13 1.46 -2.11
CA LEU A 16 -28.63 1.38 -3.49
C LEU A 16 -29.49 2.34 -4.31
N ALA A 17 -28.95 3.52 -4.60
CA ALA A 17 -29.35 4.25 -5.78
C ALA A 17 -29.03 3.31 -6.95
N THR A 18 -30.06 2.77 -7.58
CA THR A 18 -29.96 1.97 -8.78
C THR A 18 -29.46 2.86 -9.92
N ALA A 19 -28.17 3.10 -9.98
CA ALA A 19 -27.51 3.40 -11.23
C ALA A 19 -27.67 2.14 -12.09
N SER A 20 -28.20 2.32 -13.28
CA SER A 20 -28.46 1.26 -14.25
C SER A 20 -27.20 0.45 -14.49
N ALA A 21 -27.03 -0.62 -13.73
CA ALA A 21 -26.15 -1.70 -14.11
C ALA A 21 -26.74 -2.27 -15.40
N SER A 22 -26.18 -1.92 -16.54
CA SER A 22 -26.37 -2.67 -17.78
C SER A 22 -26.14 -4.13 -17.44
N ALA A 23 -27.14 -4.96 -17.70
CA ALA A 23 -27.12 -6.38 -17.46
C ALA A 23 -25.87 -7.00 -18.13
N GLN A 24 -24.76 -7.02 -17.42
CA GLN A 24 -23.60 -7.83 -17.76
C GLN A 24 -23.92 -9.24 -17.28
N ASN A 25 -23.83 -10.17 -18.21
CA ASN A 25 -24.06 -11.59 -18.03
C ASN A 25 -23.38 -12.11 -16.75
N ALA A 26 -24.08 -12.93 -15.99
CA ALA A 26 -23.67 -13.55 -14.73
C ALA A 26 -22.48 -14.54 -14.84
N THR A 27 -21.43 -14.23 -15.62
CA THR A 27 -20.26 -15.10 -15.87
C THR A 27 -18.92 -14.35 -15.94
N THR A 28 -18.89 -13.03 -15.74
CA THR A 28 -17.60 -12.32 -15.75
C THR A 28 -16.94 -12.42 -14.38
N LYS A 29 -15.71 -12.98 -14.34
CA LYS A 29 -14.86 -13.00 -13.14
C LYS A 29 -14.66 -11.59 -12.59
N PRO A 30 -14.49 -11.41 -11.26
CA PRO A 30 -14.19 -10.14 -10.65
C PRO A 30 -12.97 -9.44 -11.26
N PHE A 31 -12.90 -8.11 -11.16
CA PHE A 31 -11.77 -7.33 -11.67
C PHE A 31 -10.45 -7.73 -11.02
N SER A 32 -10.46 -7.99 -9.70
CA SER A 32 -9.28 -8.47 -8.98
C SER A 32 -8.72 -9.76 -9.59
N THR A 33 -9.58 -10.75 -9.82
CA THR A 33 -9.22 -12.04 -10.43
C THR A 33 -8.63 -11.85 -11.82
N ARG A 34 -9.32 -11.10 -12.69
CA ARG A 34 -8.89 -10.86 -14.08
C ARG A 34 -7.59 -10.08 -14.16
N MET A 35 -7.34 -9.15 -13.25
CA MET A 35 -6.10 -8.38 -13.22
C MET A 35 -4.92 -9.25 -12.80
N ILE A 36 -5.07 -10.12 -11.79
CA ILE A 36 -4.04 -11.09 -11.40
C ILE A 36 -3.75 -12.07 -12.54
N GLU A 37 -4.76 -12.66 -13.17
CA GLU A 37 -4.60 -13.54 -14.33
C GLU A 37 -3.82 -12.84 -15.47
N SER A 38 -4.07 -11.54 -15.65
CA SER A 38 -3.38 -10.73 -16.64
C SER A 38 -1.92 -10.47 -16.27
N ALA A 39 -1.62 -10.19 -14.99
CA ALA A 39 -0.25 -10.04 -14.48
C ALA A 39 0.55 -11.36 -14.63
N ILE A 40 -0.08 -12.51 -14.32
CA ILE A 40 0.50 -13.85 -14.54
C ILE A 40 0.84 -14.04 -16.01
N SER A 41 -0.09 -13.74 -16.91
CA SER A 41 0.12 -13.91 -18.36
C SER A 41 1.28 -13.08 -18.90
N ARG A 42 1.60 -11.99 -18.26
CA ARG A 42 2.74 -11.10 -18.54
C ARG A 42 4.00 -11.43 -17.74
N GLN A 43 3.96 -12.41 -16.85
CA GLN A 43 5.06 -12.80 -15.96
C GLN A 43 5.60 -11.62 -15.12
N GLN A 44 4.73 -10.69 -14.73
CA GLN A 44 5.12 -9.52 -13.96
C GLN A 44 5.54 -9.90 -12.54
N GLY A 45 6.46 -9.14 -11.97
CA GLY A 45 6.98 -9.40 -10.63
C GLY A 45 7.97 -10.57 -10.51
N ILE A 46 8.11 -11.41 -11.53
CA ILE A 46 9.03 -12.55 -11.55
C ILE A 46 10.37 -12.09 -12.11
N VAL A 47 11.38 -11.95 -11.25
CA VAL A 47 12.72 -11.46 -11.64
C VAL A 47 13.37 -12.37 -12.70
N SER A 48 13.21 -13.68 -12.56
CA SER A 48 13.76 -14.67 -13.48
C SER A 48 13.11 -14.67 -14.88
N SER A 49 11.99 -13.97 -15.07
CA SER A 49 11.34 -13.84 -16.40
C SER A 49 12.17 -13.01 -17.39
N GLY A 50 13.17 -12.28 -16.91
CA GLY A 50 14.00 -11.37 -17.72
C GLY A 50 13.35 -10.00 -17.97
N GLN A 51 12.16 -9.76 -17.44
CA GLN A 51 11.57 -8.43 -17.43
C GLN A 51 12.18 -7.57 -16.33
N SER A 52 12.32 -6.26 -16.59
CA SER A 52 12.74 -5.33 -15.55
C SER A 52 11.65 -5.24 -14.48
N THR A 53 11.96 -5.69 -13.28
CA THR A 53 11.08 -5.59 -12.12
C THR A 53 11.86 -5.10 -10.91
N SER A 54 11.26 -4.27 -10.10
CA SER A 54 11.82 -3.82 -8.82
C SER A 54 11.34 -4.73 -7.68
N THR A 55 12.06 -4.71 -6.57
CA THR A 55 11.68 -5.42 -5.35
C THR A 55 10.27 -5.03 -4.87
N LEU A 56 9.92 -3.74 -4.99
CA LEU A 56 8.58 -3.27 -4.64
C LEU A 56 7.50 -3.89 -5.54
N GLU A 57 7.73 -3.92 -6.87
CA GLU A 57 6.77 -4.51 -7.81
C GLU A 57 6.55 -6.00 -7.54
N SER A 58 7.63 -6.76 -7.29
CA SER A 58 7.51 -8.17 -6.87
C SER A 58 6.70 -8.31 -5.59
N GLY A 59 7.06 -7.56 -4.55
CA GLY A 59 6.41 -7.64 -3.24
C GLY A 59 4.93 -7.29 -3.27
N VAL A 60 4.54 -6.19 -3.93
CA VAL A 60 3.12 -5.78 -3.94
C VAL A 60 2.25 -6.67 -4.82
N LEU A 61 2.79 -7.27 -5.90
CA LEU A 61 2.07 -8.28 -6.68
C LEU A 61 1.85 -9.55 -5.87
N ALA A 62 2.87 -10.02 -5.12
CA ALA A 62 2.70 -11.15 -4.22
C ALA A 62 1.64 -10.86 -3.15
N LEU A 63 1.76 -9.72 -2.43
CA LEU A 63 0.82 -9.31 -1.37
C LEU A 63 -0.60 -9.12 -1.88
N SER A 64 -0.79 -8.54 -3.07
CA SER A 64 -2.13 -8.37 -3.65
C SER A 64 -2.76 -9.69 -4.07
N THR A 65 -1.94 -10.65 -4.54
CA THR A 65 -2.39 -12.01 -4.86
C THR A 65 -2.73 -12.79 -3.58
N GLN A 66 -1.94 -12.67 -2.52
CA GLN A 66 -2.25 -13.26 -1.20
C GLN A 66 -3.55 -12.71 -0.62
N ALA A 67 -3.79 -11.40 -0.72
CA ALA A 67 -5.07 -10.81 -0.31
C ALA A 67 -6.28 -11.37 -1.10
N TRP A 68 -6.09 -11.74 -2.36
CA TRP A 68 -7.09 -12.45 -3.14
C TRP A 68 -7.27 -13.90 -2.63
N LEU A 69 -6.19 -14.62 -2.37
CA LEU A 69 -6.24 -15.98 -1.81
C LEU A 69 -6.97 -16.02 -0.46
N GLU A 70 -6.77 -15.02 0.36
CA GLU A 70 -7.50 -14.86 1.63
C GLU A 70 -9.01 -14.69 1.42
N LEU A 71 -9.42 -13.85 0.47
CA LEU A 71 -10.84 -13.57 0.23
C LEU A 71 -11.57 -14.69 -0.52
N TYR A 72 -10.94 -15.23 -1.56
CA TYR A 72 -11.57 -16.13 -2.53
C TYR A 72 -11.08 -17.58 -2.45
N GLY A 73 -10.03 -17.88 -1.69
CA GLY A 73 -9.40 -19.19 -1.68
C GLY A 73 -10.35 -20.34 -1.34
N SER A 74 -11.33 -20.12 -0.47
CA SER A 74 -12.34 -21.15 -0.14
C SER A 74 -13.44 -21.31 -1.20
N SER A 75 -13.71 -20.28 -2.00
CA SER A 75 -14.81 -20.26 -2.99
C SER A 75 -14.37 -20.48 -4.43
N SER A 76 -13.08 -20.40 -4.73
CA SER A 76 -12.51 -20.45 -6.08
C SER A 76 -11.32 -21.41 -6.18
N PRO A 77 -11.49 -22.71 -5.88
CA PRO A 77 -10.39 -23.67 -5.79
C PRO A 77 -9.58 -23.82 -7.09
N ASP A 78 -10.18 -23.59 -8.26
CA ASP A 78 -9.50 -23.69 -9.55
C ASP A 78 -8.42 -22.61 -9.75
N GLN A 79 -8.63 -21.40 -9.17
CA GLN A 79 -7.65 -20.31 -9.25
C GLN A 79 -6.60 -20.37 -8.14
N VAL A 80 -6.89 -21.05 -7.03
CA VAL A 80 -5.97 -21.11 -5.87
C VAL A 80 -4.61 -21.68 -6.27
N ALA A 81 -4.60 -22.79 -7.03
CA ALA A 81 -3.35 -23.42 -7.45
C ALA A 81 -2.49 -22.48 -8.32
N ASP A 82 -3.10 -21.81 -9.30
CA ASP A 82 -2.39 -20.91 -10.21
C ASP A 82 -1.86 -19.66 -9.49
N PHE A 83 -2.68 -19.09 -8.57
CA PHE A 83 -2.31 -17.89 -7.84
C PHE A 83 -1.29 -18.16 -6.76
N SER A 84 -1.37 -19.30 -6.07
CA SER A 84 -0.32 -19.74 -5.13
C SER A 84 1.00 -19.97 -5.88
N ALA A 85 0.98 -20.69 -7.00
CA ALA A 85 2.16 -20.90 -7.82
C ALA A 85 2.79 -19.58 -8.32
N TYR A 86 1.95 -18.58 -8.63
CA TYR A 86 2.44 -17.27 -9.04
C TYR A 86 3.15 -16.54 -7.88
N VAL A 87 2.61 -16.60 -6.66
CA VAL A 87 3.27 -16.05 -5.46
C VAL A 87 4.61 -16.77 -5.22
N ASP A 88 4.62 -18.10 -5.31
CA ASP A 88 5.83 -18.92 -5.16
C ASP A 88 6.90 -18.56 -6.21
N ASP A 89 6.52 -18.37 -7.47
CA ASP A 89 7.42 -17.96 -8.55
C ASP A 89 8.04 -16.57 -8.28
N ILE A 90 7.23 -15.60 -7.83
CA ILE A 90 7.73 -14.28 -7.44
C ILE A 90 8.75 -14.42 -6.32
N ILE A 91 8.38 -15.07 -5.23
CA ILE A 91 9.22 -15.20 -4.02
C ILE A 91 10.49 -15.97 -4.33
N SER A 92 10.39 -17.10 -5.02
CA SER A 92 11.56 -17.92 -5.40
C SER A 92 12.52 -17.13 -6.29
N SER A 93 11.99 -16.36 -7.26
CA SER A 93 12.81 -15.57 -8.18
C SER A 93 13.59 -14.45 -7.46
N ILE A 94 12.96 -13.78 -6.49
CA ILE A 94 13.61 -12.71 -5.72
C ILE A 94 14.58 -13.28 -4.69
N SER A 95 14.25 -14.41 -4.05
CA SER A 95 15.10 -15.08 -3.07
C SER A 95 16.41 -15.60 -3.69
N ALA A 96 16.43 -15.84 -4.99
CA ALA A 96 17.61 -16.23 -5.74
C ALA A 96 18.59 -15.06 -5.97
N GLU A 97 18.16 -13.82 -5.79
CA GLU A 97 19.02 -12.64 -5.97
C GLU A 97 20.07 -12.54 -4.84
N PRO A 98 21.34 -12.26 -5.14
CA PRO A 98 22.44 -12.30 -4.15
C PRO A 98 22.22 -11.38 -2.93
N ALA A 99 21.49 -10.28 -3.09
CA ALA A 99 21.21 -9.35 -2.00
C ALA A 99 20.35 -9.99 -0.90
N PHE A 100 19.51 -10.97 -1.24
CA PHE A 100 18.58 -11.60 -0.30
C PHE A 100 19.20 -12.77 0.48
N SER A 101 20.48 -13.04 0.29
CA SER A 101 21.27 -13.95 1.13
C SER A 101 22.35 -13.22 1.95
N ASN A 102 22.38 -11.88 1.95
CA ASN A 102 23.36 -11.07 2.65
C ASN A 102 22.74 -9.82 3.26
N ALA A 103 22.58 -9.79 4.58
CA ALA A 103 21.93 -8.69 5.28
C ALA A 103 22.56 -7.32 5.04
N THR A 104 23.89 -7.25 4.88
CA THR A 104 24.59 -5.99 4.60
C THR A 104 24.26 -5.49 3.19
N ALA A 105 24.17 -6.38 2.22
CA ALA A 105 23.78 -6.03 0.85
C ALA A 105 22.29 -5.66 0.80
N ALA A 106 21.43 -6.41 1.46
CA ALA A 106 20.00 -6.11 1.56
C ALA A 106 19.75 -4.75 2.22
N ALA A 107 20.52 -4.36 3.25
CA ALA A 107 20.41 -3.06 3.91
C ALA A 107 20.78 -1.87 3.00
N LEU A 108 21.37 -2.12 1.82
CA LEU A 108 21.62 -1.11 0.79
C LEU A 108 20.48 -0.99 -0.23
N LEU A 109 19.51 -1.89 -0.21
CA LEU A 109 18.29 -1.77 -1.00
C LEU A 109 17.32 -0.77 -0.33
N PRO A 110 16.35 -0.20 -1.08
CA PRO A 110 15.28 0.58 -0.48
C PRO A 110 14.52 -0.19 0.61
N LEU A 111 13.85 0.52 1.50
CA LEU A 111 12.96 -0.10 2.51
C LEU A 111 11.88 -0.99 1.88
N ASP A 112 11.57 -0.78 0.61
CA ASP A 112 10.64 -1.58 -0.20
C ASP A 112 10.92 -3.08 -0.17
N ARG A 113 12.18 -3.50 0.09
CA ARG A 113 12.55 -4.91 0.26
C ARG A 113 11.72 -5.63 1.32
N LEU A 114 11.16 -4.90 2.28
CA LEU A 114 10.36 -5.49 3.35
C LEU A 114 8.95 -5.92 2.90
N THR A 115 8.51 -5.54 1.69
CA THR A 115 7.31 -6.15 1.09
C THR A 115 7.51 -7.64 0.82
N ILE A 116 8.73 -8.05 0.49
CA ILE A 116 9.07 -9.47 0.32
C ILE A 116 9.02 -10.20 1.67
N ALA A 117 9.48 -9.55 2.76
CA ALA A 117 9.37 -10.15 4.09
C ALA A 117 7.91 -10.34 4.51
N GLN A 118 7.03 -9.36 4.23
CA GLN A 118 5.59 -9.51 4.46
C GLN A 118 5.01 -10.67 3.62
N ALA A 119 5.37 -10.76 2.34
CA ALA A 119 4.87 -11.81 1.47
C ALA A 119 5.34 -13.21 1.93
N LEU A 120 6.57 -13.33 2.45
CA LEU A 120 7.07 -14.58 3.05
C LEU A 120 6.29 -14.99 4.30
N LEU A 121 5.99 -14.05 5.20
CA LEU A 121 5.15 -14.31 6.37
C LEU A 121 3.73 -14.72 5.95
N GLY A 122 3.16 -14.08 4.95
CA GLY A 122 1.84 -14.43 4.40
C GLY A 122 1.79 -15.81 3.71
N LEU A 123 2.93 -16.41 3.33
CA LEU A 123 2.97 -17.79 2.84
C LEU A 123 2.65 -18.80 3.95
N GLU A 124 3.11 -18.56 5.17
CA GLU A 124 2.85 -19.48 6.31
C GLU A 124 1.36 -19.51 6.66
N ASP A 125 0.63 -18.42 6.45
CA ASP A 125 -0.79 -18.26 6.78
C ASP A 125 -1.73 -18.61 5.60
N SER A 126 -1.19 -18.88 4.42
CA SER A 126 -2.00 -19.12 3.20
C SER A 126 -2.70 -20.49 3.23
N PRO A 127 -3.96 -20.60 2.75
CA PRO A 127 -4.65 -21.87 2.63
C PRO A 127 -3.87 -22.85 1.74
N GLY A 128 -3.43 -23.97 2.33
CA GLY A 128 -2.64 -24.98 1.64
C GLY A 128 -1.13 -24.73 1.66
N ALA A 129 -0.67 -23.76 2.44
CA ALA A 129 0.73 -23.46 2.62
C ALA A 129 1.54 -24.66 3.12
N GLY A 130 2.72 -24.85 2.52
CA GLY A 130 3.78 -25.70 3.04
C GLY A 130 4.68 -24.94 4.02
N GLU A 131 5.61 -25.64 4.66
CA GLU A 131 6.71 -24.97 5.36
C GLU A 131 7.57 -24.19 4.36
N LEU A 132 8.08 -23.02 4.77
CA LEU A 132 9.03 -22.24 3.97
C LEU A 132 10.25 -23.10 3.59
N THR A 133 10.70 -22.99 2.38
CA THR A 133 11.95 -23.63 1.93
C THR A 133 13.16 -23.03 2.65
N ALA A 134 14.28 -23.74 2.67
CA ALA A 134 15.51 -23.22 3.28
C ALA A 134 15.98 -21.88 2.66
N ALA A 135 15.71 -21.64 1.37
CA ALA A 135 16.02 -20.39 0.71
C ALA A 135 15.13 -19.23 1.17
N GLU A 136 13.84 -19.49 1.37
CA GLU A 136 12.86 -18.52 1.86
C GLU A 136 13.13 -18.16 3.32
N VAL A 137 13.42 -19.13 4.17
CA VAL A 137 13.86 -18.90 5.55
C VAL A 137 15.11 -18.03 5.59
N LEU A 138 16.13 -18.34 4.76
CA LEU A 138 17.33 -17.52 4.66
C LEU A 138 17.02 -16.09 4.21
N THR A 139 16.10 -15.93 3.25
CA THR A 139 15.66 -14.62 2.76
C THR A 139 14.97 -13.83 3.88
N LEU A 140 14.04 -14.43 4.61
CA LEU A 140 13.34 -13.79 5.71
C LEU A 140 14.30 -13.36 6.83
N ASP A 141 15.23 -14.24 7.24
CA ASP A 141 16.29 -13.94 8.22
C ASP A 141 17.21 -12.82 7.75
N THR A 142 17.55 -12.81 6.45
CA THR A 142 18.36 -11.77 5.82
C THR A 142 17.64 -10.42 5.86
N LEU A 143 16.36 -10.39 5.51
CA LEU A 143 15.55 -9.16 5.52
C LEU A 143 15.36 -8.62 6.93
N ASN A 144 15.08 -9.50 7.90
CA ASN A 144 15.01 -9.12 9.32
C ASN A 144 16.33 -8.52 9.82
N SER A 145 17.44 -9.19 9.55
CA SER A 145 18.78 -8.69 9.91
C SER A 145 19.12 -7.37 9.18
N SER A 146 18.68 -7.22 7.93
CA SER A 146 18.91 -6.01 7.13
C SER A 146 18.19 -4.78 7.68
N LEU A 147 17.01 -4.96 8.30
CA LEU A 147 16.29 -3.86 8.95
C LEU A 147 17.00 -3.42 10.24
N ALA A 148 17.61 -4.36 10.99
CA ALA A 148 18.46 -4.01 12.14
C ALA A 148 19.70 -3.18 11.74
N LEU A 149 20.19 -3.36 10.50
CA LEU A 149 21.29 -2.59 9.92
C LEU A 149 20.83 -1.31 9.21
N GLN A 150 19.52 -1.05 9.15
CA GLN A 150 18.99 0.13 8.45
C GLN A 150 19.56 1.42 9.02
N ARG A 151 20.08 2.26 8.13
CA ARG A 151 20.64 3.55 8.50
C ARG A 151 19.54 4.47 9.04
N ARG A 152 19.93 5.26 10.04
CA ARG A 152 19.04 6.22 10.68
C ARG A 152 19.63 7.63 10.63
N ASN A 153 18.77 8.61 10.53
CA ASN A 153 19.16 10.02 10.67
C ASN A 153 19.33 10.39 12.15
N GLN A 154 19.75 11.63 12.44
CA GLN A 154 20.00 12.12 13.78
C GLN A 154 18.77 12.17 14.70
N PHE A 155 17.57 12.00 14.18
CA PHE A 155 16.32 11.90 14.93
C PHE A 155 15.89 10.44 15.17
N GLY A 156 16.62 9.46 14.63
CA GLY A 156 16.30 8.03 14.67
C GLY A 156 15.41 7.54 13.52
N GLY A 157 14.98 8.42 12.63
CA GLY A 157 14.20 8.06 11.44
C GLY A 157 15.00 7.24 10.42
N PHE A 158 14.38 6.24 9.83
CA PHE A 158 14.99 5.42 8.81
C PHE A 158 15.31 6.24 7.54
N TRP A 159 16.51 6.02 6.96
CA TRP A 159 16.73 6.39 5.58
C TRP A 159 15.91 5.45 4.69
N TYR A 160 15.27 6.02 3.69
CA TYR A 160 14.51 5.21 2.75
C TYR A 160 15.42 4.30 1.90
N TYR A 161 16.55 4.87 1.44
CA TYR A 161 17.54 4.22 0.58
C TYR A 161 18.94 4.65 0.99
N VAL A 162 19.89 4.62 0.06
CA VAL A 162 21.28 5.04 0.28
C VAL A 162 21.47 6.56 0.31
N TYR A 163 20.44 7.34 0.02
CA TYR A 163 20.49 8.80 0.09
C TYR A 163 20.63 9.24 1.55
N PRO A 164 21.74 9.93 1.93
CA PRO A 164 22.03 10.19 3.32
C PRO A 164 20.96 11.09 3.96
N TYR A 165 20.43 10.65 5.10
CA TYR A 165 19.46 11.38 5.94
C TYR A 165 18.06 11.57 5.35
N TRP A 166 17.73 10.97 4.17
CA TRP A 166 16.44 11.13 3.52
C TRP A 166 15.48 10.02 3.89
N SER A 167 14.33 10.42 4.40
CA SER A 167 13.23 9.53 4.75
C SER A 167 12.03 9.83 3.85
N TYR A 168 11.46 8.79 3.21
CA TYR A 168 10.34 8.90 2.28
C TYR A 168 9.10 8.26 2.88
N LEU A 169 7.93 8.76 2.51
CA LEU A 169 6.66 8.13 2.86
C LEU A 169 6.49 6.74 2.21
N ASP A 170 7.11 6.56 1.04
CA ASP A 170 7.00 5.33 0.22
C ASP A 170 7.32 4.06 1.00
N GLY A 171 8.34 4.11 1.84
CA GLY A 171 8.75 2.95 2.63
C GLY A 171 7.72 2.48 3.65
N ALA A 172 6.74 3.29 4.02
CA ALA A 172 5.79 2.98 5.10
C ALA A 172 4.94 1.74 4.81
N ALA A 173 4.50 1.53 3.57
CA ALA A 173 3.76 0.34 3.17
C ALA A 173 4.59 -0.94 3.36
N SER A 174 5.91 -0.82 3.32
CA SER A 174 6.82 -1.96 3.43
C SER A 174 7.20 -2.24 4.88
N PHE A 175 7.65 -1.22 5.63
CA PHE A 175 8.19 -1.49 6.95
C PHE A 175 7.16 -1.48 8.09
N LEU A 176 6.06 -0.69 7.99
CA LEU A 176 5.10 -0.60 9.09
C LEU A 176 4.35 -1.91 9.34
N PRO A 177 3.73 -2.57 8.34
CA PRO A 177 3.08 -3.86 8.57
C PRO A 177 4.07 -4.92 9.04
N TYR A 178 5.27 -4.97 8.46
CA TYR A 178 6.32 -5.89 8.85
C TYR A 178 6.75 -5.71 10.31
N MET A 179 6.96 -4.47 10.77
CA MET A 179 7.31 -4.18 12.17
C MET A 179 6.15 -4.48 13.14
N ALA A 180 4.91 -4.46 12.65
CA ALA A 180 3.71 -4.75 13.42
C ALA A 180 3.54 -6.25 13.73
N GLU A 181 4.20 -7.13 12.98
CA GLU A 181 4.11 -8.57 13.17
C GLU A 181 4.55 -9.00 14.56
N PRO A 182 3.83 -9.93 15.23
CA PRO A 182 4.18 -10.40 16.56
C PRO A 182 5.56 -11.06 16.63
N SER A 183 6.02 -11.67 15.53
CA SER A 183 7.36 -12.25 15.38
C SER A 183 8.45 -11.21 15.18
N SER A 184 8.08 -9.95 14.94
CA SER A 184 9.02 -8.85 14.72
C SER A 184 9.79 -8.53 16.01
N ALA A 185 11.10 -8.33 15.89
CA ALA A 185 11.95 -7.87 16.99
C ALA A 185 11.81 -6.37 17.29
N TYR A 186 10.94 -5.67 16.56
CA TYR A 186 10.82 -4.20 16.65
C TYR A 186 9.75 -3.79 17.66
N SER A 187 10.07 -2.74 18.42
CA SER A 187 9.19 -2.23 19.45
C SER A 187 8.12 -1.30 18.88
N THR A 188 6.96 -1.29 19.51
CA THR A 188 5.90 -0.29 19.26
C THR A 188 6.40 1.15 19.41
N ALA A 189 7.37 1.38 20.28
CA ALA A 189 8.01 2.69 20.46
C ALA A 189 8.84 3.12 19.24
N ASP A 190 9.53 2.18 18.56
CA ASP A 190 10.24 2.49 17.33
C ASP A 190 9.27 2.73 16.16
N MET A 191 8.21 1.94 16.03
CA MET A 191 7.14 2.20 15.07
C MET A 191 6.53 3.59 15.26
N LEU A 192 6.19 3.94 16.51
CA LEU A 192 5.66 5.26 16.86
C LEU A 192 6.63 6.38 16.48
N LEU A 193 7.93 6.19 16.74
CA LEU A 193 8.96 7.14 16.32
C LEU A 193 8.97 7.34 14.80
N GLN A 194 8.92 6.26 14.01
CA GLN A 194 8.97 6.35 12.55
C GLN A 194 7.76 7.11 11.99
N ILE A 195 6.53 6.75 12.40
CA ILE A 195 5.32 7.43 11.90
C ILE A 195 5.25 8.88 12.39
N THR A 196 5.70 9.16 13.63
CA THR A 196 5.75 10.52 14.17
C THR A 196 6.70 11.40 13.37
N LEU A 197 7.92 10.91 13.09
CA LEU A 197 8.90 11.67 12.31
C LEU A 197 8.44 11.92 10.88
N LEU A 198 7.91 10.90 10.20
CA LEU A 198 7.37 11.06 8.84
C LEU A 198 6.24 12.08 8.83
N TYR A 199 5.29 11.97 9.76
CA TYR A 199 4.16 12.90 9.82
C TYR A 199 4.60 14.32 10.16
N GLU A 200 5.30 14.55 11.29
CA GLU A 200 5.68 15.87 11.73
C GLU A 200 6.60 16.62 10.76
N LYS A 201 7.50 15.90 10.09
CA LYS A 201 8.42 16.53 9.13
C LYS A 201 7.76 16.82 7.79
N CYS A 202 6.81 15.98 7.35
CA CYS A 202 6.21 16.06 6.02
C CYS A 202 4.84 16.75 6.00
N TYR A 203 4.12 16.86 7.14
CA TYR A 203 2.80 17.47 7.17
C TYR A 203 2.83 18.95 6.79
N GLN A 204 1.97 19.31 5.85
CA GLN A 204 1.85 20.66 5.31
C GLN A 204 0.54 21.29 5.79
N ASN A 205 0.61 22.22 6.74
CA ASN A 205 -0.58 22.91 7.27
C ASN A 205 -1.42 23.61 6.18
N SER A 206 -0.79 24.01 5.07
CA SER A 206 -1.46 24.70 3.97
C SER A 206 -2.35 23.80 3.13
N THR A 207 -2.06 22.50 3.07
CA THR A 207 -2.80 21.52 2.29
C THR A 207 -3.49 20.47 3.14
N GLY A 208 -3.04 20.29 4.39
CA GLY A 208 -3.50 19.20 5.24
C GLY A 208 -3.02 17.81 4.81
N LEU A 209 -2.07 17.74 3.87
CA LEU A 209 -1.47 16.51 3.36
C LEU A 209 0.00 16.41 3.76
N THR A 210 0.59 15.24 3.58
CA THR A 210 2.03 15.01 3.79
C THR A 210 2.80 15.10 2.49
N ALA A 211 3.92 15.81 2.50
CA ALA A 211 4.88 15.85 1.40
C ALA A 211 5.54 14.48 1.19
N HIS A 212 6.18 14.27 0.03
CA HIS A 212 6.78 13.01 -0.39
C HIS A 212 7.80 12.43 0.61
N GLY A 213 8.57 13.31 1.27
CA GLY A 213 9.56 12.91 2.26
C GLY A 213 10.30 14.11 2.84
N TYR A 214 11.34 13.84 3.64
CA TYR A 214 12.18 14.89 4.23
C TYR A 214 13.66 14.52 4.22
N ASP A 215 14.51 15.55 4.16
CA ASP A 215 15.93 15.47 4.42
C ASP A 215 16.25 16.00 5.82
N ALA A 216 16.65 15.13 6.73
CA ALA A 216 16.97 15.49 8.10
C ALA A 216 18.18 16.44 8.22
N SER A 217 19.09 16.43 7.21
CA SER A 217 20.21 17.37 7.12
C SER A 217 19.83 18.73 6.54
N LYS A 218 18.70 18.83 5.84
CA LYS A 218 18.20 20.04 5.17
C LYS A 218 19.15 20.58 4.08
N THR A 219 19.92 19.70 3.46
CA THR A 219 20.92 20.09 2.45
C THR A 219 20.49 19.76 1.03
N ALA A 220 19.48 18.92 0.86
CA ALA A 220 18.92 18.62 -0.45
C ALA A 220 18.36 19.89 -1.11
N VAL A 221 18.48 20.01 -2.43
CA VAL A 221 18.06 21.21 -3.17
C VAL A 221 16.57 21.53 -3.02
N TRP A 222 15.77 20.56 -2.70
CA TRP A 222 14.32 20.65 -2.49
C TRP A 222 13.94 20.80 -1.01
N ALA A 223 14.89 20.61 -0.07
CA ALA A 223 14.57 20.56 1.35
C ALA A 223 14.16 21.92 1.92
N ASN A 224 13.05 21.95 2.62
CA ASN A 224 12.63 23.12 3.38
C ASN A 224 13.65 23.42 4.48
N ASN A 225 14.08 24.67 4.59
CA ASN A 225 15.10 25.11 5.56
C ASN A 225 14.70 24.89 7.04
N SER A 226 13.41 24.81 7.34
CA SER A 226 12.92 24.63 8.71
C SER A 226 12.65 23.17 9.04
N THR A 227 11.91 22.45 8.18
CA THR A 227 11.46 21.06 8.43
C THR A 227 12.32 20.02 7.74
N GLY A 228 12.99 20.37 6.63
CA GLY A 228 13.62 19.44 5.70
C GLY A 228 12.64 18.81 4.69
N SER A 229 11.36 19.12 4.78
CA SER A 229 10.29 18.57 3.92
C SER A 229 10.51 18.89 2.44
N SER A 230 10.12 17.97 1.58
CA SER A 230 9.96 18.24 0.15
C SER A 230 8.77 19.17 -0.12
N PRO A 231 8.71 19.81 -1.31
CA PRO A 231 7.72 20.87 -1.53
C PRO A 231 6.30 20.36 -1.79
N TYR A 232 6.14 19.12 -2.29
CA TYR A 232 4.86 18.62 -2.77
C TYR A 232 4.45 17.30 -2.11
N ALA A 233 3.14 17.15 -1.87
CA ALA A 233 2.52 15.86 -1.66
C ALA A 233 2.46 15.14 -3.02
N TRP A 234 3.24 14.07 -3.18
CA TRP A 234 3.13 13.20 -4.33
C TRP A 234 2.11 12.10 -4.06
N GLY A 235 1.15 11.94 -4.97
CA GLY A 235 0.00 11.06 -4.75
C GLY A 235 0.37 9.65 -4.33
N ARG A 236 1.28 8.99 -5.06
CA ARG A 236 1.65 7.61 -4.76
C ARG A 236 2.41 7.45 -3.43
N ALA A 237 3.28 8.40 -3.06
CA ALA A 237 3.97 8.34 -1.77
C ALA A 237 2.99 8.47 -0.60
N LEU A 238 2.02 9.40 -0.70
CA LEU A 238 0.94 9.51 0.29
C LEU A 238 0.07 8.24 0.31
N GLY A 239 -0.19 7.64 -0.85
CA GLY A 239 -0.90 6.37 -0.96
C GLY A 239 -0.19 5.23 -0.23
N TRP A 240 1.12 5.10 -0.42
CA TRP A 240 1.93 4.11 0.31
C TRP A 240 1.93 4.36 1.82
N TYR A 241 1.96 5.62 2.25
CA TYR A 241 1.89 5.95 3.66
C TYR A 241 0.57 5.51 4.28
N LEU A 242 -0.56 5.84 3.64
CA LEU A 242 -1.89 5.42 4.09
C LEU A 242 -2.04 3.89 4.09
N THR A 243 -1.58 3.22 3.04
CA THR A 243 -1.55 1.75 2.95
C THR A 243 -0.76 1.15 4.11
N GLY A 244 0.41 1.71 4.43
CA GLY A 244 1.22 1.27 5.56
C GLY A 244 0.52 1.42 6.90
N LEU A 245 -0.15 2.56 7.14
CA LEU A 245 -0.91 2.80 8.37
C LEU A 245 -2.09 1.83 8.51
N VAL A 246 -2.84 1.60 7.44
CA VAL A 246 -4.03 0.73 7.46
C VAL A 246 -3.65 -0.73 7.65
N ASN A 247 -2.61 -1.21 6.95
CA ASN A 247 -2.14 -2.59 7.09
C ASN A 247 -1.48 -2.83 8.45
N ALA A 248 -0.70 -1.88 8.96
CA ALA A 248 -0.16 -1.99 10.32
C ALA A 248 -1.27 -2.00 11.39
N TRP A 249 -2.33 -1.20 11.20
CA TRP A 249 -3.50 -1.23 12.08
C TRP A 249 -4.15 -2.62 12.11
N GLU A 250 -4.35 -3.25 10.96
CA GLU A 250 -4.92 -4.60 10.87
C GLU A 250 -4.09 -5.61 11.66
N VAL A 251 -2.77 -5.66 11.42
CA VAL A 251 -1.85 -6.57 12.11
C VAL A 251 -1.81 -6.31 13.62
N LEU A 252 -1.74 -5.04 14.04
CA LEU A 252 -1.67 -4.68 15.46
C LEU A 252 -2.95 -5.00 16.23
N THR A 253 -4.12 -4.92 15.57
CA THR A 253 -5.44 -5.10 16.22
C THR A 253 -6.04 -6.48 16.03
N ALA A 254 -5.41 -7.34 15.20
CA ALA A 254 -5.84 -8.72 15.03
C ALA A 254 -5.77 -9.51 16.34
N GLU A 255 -6.57 -10.57 16.47
CA GLU A 255 -6.47 -11.51 17.59
C GLU A 255 -5.09 -12.19 17.58
N GLY A 256 -4.34 -12.03 18.67
CA GLY A 256 -2.94 -12.44 18.72
C GLY A 256 -1.95 -11.47 18.08
N GLY A 257 -2.41 -10.34 17.55
CA GLY A 257 -1.57 -9.34 16.87
C GLY A 257 -0.56 -8.64 17.77
N GLY A 258 0.29 -7.81 17.20
CA GLY A 258 1.41 -7.15 17.86
C GLY A 258 1.08 -6.33 19.13
N CYS A 259 -0.19 -5.96 19.31
CA CYS A 259 -0.70 -5.28 20.51
C CYS A 259 -1.45 -6.23 21.47
N ALA A 260 -1.68 -7.48 21.10
CA ALA A 260 -2.35 -8.46 21.94
C ALA A 260 -1.43 -8.83 23.12
N GLY A 261 -1.83 -8.46 24.33
CA GLY A 261 -1.09 -8.77 25.56
C GLY A 261 0.03 -7.80 25.93
N SER A 262 0.30 -6.76 25.13
CA SER A 262 1.21 -5.69 25.53
C SER A 262 0.57 -4.84 26.63
N GLY A 263 1.30 -4.65 27.75
CA GLY A 263 0.86 -3.72 28.82
C GLY A 263 0.51 -2.36 28.26
N ALA A 264 -0.52 -1.73 28.79
CA ALA A 264 -1.37 -0.67 28.25
C ALA A 264 -0.71 0.61 27.69
N GLY A 265 0.59 0.85 27.86
CA GLY A 265 1.19 2.16 27.51
C GLY A 265 1.55 2.31 26.03
N GLY A 266 2.55 1.54 25.55
CA GLY A 266 3.16 1.77 24.23
C GLY A 266 2.25 1.47 23.03
N CYS A 267 1.39 0.46 23.10
CA CYS A 267 0.44 0.13 22.06
C CYS A 267 -0.67 1.17 21.92
N ALA A 268 -1.16 1.70 23.06
CA ALA A 268 -2.23 2.70 23.02
C ALA A 268 -1.78 3.96 22.28
N ASP A 269 -0.57 4.43 22.53
CA ASP A 269 -0.03 5.63 21.89
C ASP A 269 0.19 5.39 20.38
N LEU A 270 0.71 4.23 19.99
CA LEU A 270 0.91 3.87 18.59
C LEU A 270 -0.43 3.81 17.84
N LEU A 271 -1.42 3.09 18.38
CA LEU A 271 -2.74 2.98 17.78
C LEU A 271 -3.45 4.34 17.70
N ALA A 272 -3.32 5.19 18.73
CA ALA A 272 -3.85 6.54 18.70
C ALA A 272 -3.19 7.40 17.62
N ALA A 273 -1.87 7.29 17.44
CA ALA A 273 -1.14 8.01 16.41
C ALA A 273 -1.54 7.54 15.00
N ILE A 274 -1.61 6.23 14.76
CA ILE A 274 -2.07 5.65 13.47
C ILE A 274 -3.47 6.16 13.16
N ARG A 275 -4.41 6.05 14.09
CA ARG A 275 -5.79 6.51 13.91
C ARG A 275 -5.86 8.00 13.59
N SER A 276 -5.17 8.83 14.38
CA SER A 276 -5.19 10.28 14.20
C SER A 276 -4.64 10.69 12.84
N GLN A 277 -3.51 10.12 12.42
CA GLN A 277 -2.86 10.46 11.16
C GLN A 277 -3.69 9.96 9.96
N ALA A 278 -4.17 8.72 9.99
CA ALA A 278 -5.00 8.15 8.92
C ALA A 278 -6.30 8.94 8.75
N THR A 279 -7.03 9.20 9.84
CA THR A 279 -8.28 9.98 9.81
C THR A 279 -8.05 11.38 9.25
N THR A 280 -7.01 12.09 9.74
CA THR A 280 -6.70 13.45 9.28
C THR A 280 -6.37 13.47 7.79
N LEU A 281 -5.49 12.58 7.33
CA LEU A 281 -5.05 12.56 5.95
C LEU A 281 -6.17 12.14 4.99
N MET A 282 -6.97 11.12 5.33
CA MET A 282 -8.08 10.66 4.49
C MET A 282 -9.18 11.74 4.39
N THR A 283 -9.52 12.39 5.52
CA THR A 283 -10.51 13.48 5.53
C THR A 283 -10.07 14.67 4.68
N ASN A 284 -8.78 15.07 4.78
CA ASN A 284 -8.25 16.16 3.99
C ASN A 284 -8.11 15.78 2.51
N LEU A 285 -7.74 14.52 2.22
CA LEU A 285 -7.55 14.04 0.86
C LEU A 285 -8.83 14.10 0.02
N VAL A 286 -9.99 13.82 0.62
CA VAL A 286 -11.30 13.89 -0.06
C VAL A 286 -11.58 15.27 -0.65
N GLN A 287 -11.07 16.35 -0.04
CA GLN A 287 -11.26 17.71 -0.55
C GLN A 287 -10.55 17.97 -1.88
N TYR A 288 -9.59 17.11 -2.24
CA TYR A 288 -8.80 17.21 -3.46
C TYR A 288 -9.21 16.18 -4.53
N ALA A 289 -10.20 15.36 -4.24
CA ALA A 289 -10.78 14.49 -5.25
C ALA A 289 -11.44 15.33 -6.34
N ASP A 290 -11.29 14.93 -7.58
CA ASP A 290 -11.99 15.56 -8.69
C ASP A 290 -13.51 15.44 -8.48
N GLU A 291 -14.23 16.54 -8.63
CA GLU A 291 -15.65 16.62 -8.27
C GLU A 291 -16.53 15.69 -9.12
N GLU A 292 -16.17 15.49 -10.38
CA GLU A 292 -16.94 14.68 -11.33
C GLU A 292 -16.61 13.18 -11.17
N THR A 293 -15.32 12.87 -11.10
CA THR A 293 -14.83 11.49 -11.17
C THR A 293 -14.53 10.86 -9.80
N GLY A 294 -14.25 11.67 -8.78
CA GLY A 294 -13.75 11.22 -7.48
C GLY A 294 -12.25 10.87 -7.48
N VAL A 295 -11.61 10.84 -8.63
CA VAL A 295 -10.21 10.44 -8.83
C VAL A 295 -9.26 11.54 -8.36
N TRP A 296 -8.04 11.16 -7.99
CA TRP A 296 -7.03 12.12 -7.53
C TRP A 296 -5.94 12.35 -8.58
N TRP A 297 -5.40 13.56 -8.49
CA TRP A 297 -4.35 14.06 -9.36
C TRP A 297 -2.97 13.55 -8.92
N GLN A 298 -2.00 13.53 -9.85
CA GLN A 298 -0.59 13.18 -9.58
C GLN A 298 -0.02 13.97 -8.38
N LEU A 299 -0.34 15.24 -8.30
CA LEU A 299 -0.12 16.10 -7.15
C LEU A 299 -1.50 16.51 -6.58
N PRO A 300 -2.03 15.80 -5.57
CA PRO A 300 -3.42 15.95 -5.14
C PRO A 300 -3.81 17.38 -4.77
N ALA A 301 -2.93 18.12 -4.11
CA ALA A 301 -3.20 19.49 -3.67
C ALA A 301 -3.28 20.53 -4.81
N PHE A 302 -3.16 20.12 -6.08
CA PHE A 302 -3.18 21.02 -7.25
C PHE A 302 -4.14 20.53 -8.34
N PRO A 303 -5.43 20.30 -8.01
CA PRO A 303 -6.40 19.79 -8.96
C PRO A 303 -6.51 20.74 -10.16
N GLY A 304 -6.55 20.19 -11.38
CA GLY A 304 -6.73 20.94 -12.63
C GLY A 304 -5.61 21.91 -13.01
N ARG A 305 -4.53 22.01 -12.22
CA ARG A 305 -3.40 22.86 -12.59
C ARG A 305 -2.72 22.33 -13.85
N GLU A 306 -2.34 23.24 -14.75
CA GLU A 306 -1.66 22.91 -16.01
C GLU A 306 -0.51 21.91 -15.82
N GLY A 307 -0.49 20.87 -16.63
CA GLY A 307 0.47 19.77 -16.58
C GLY A 307 0.14 18.67 -15.56
N ASN A 308 -0.72 18.90 -14.56
CA ASN A 308 -1.17 17.87 -13.64
C ASN A 308 -2.23 16.98 -14.29
N PHE A 309 -2.32 15.72 -13.89
CA PHE A 309 -3.21 14.74 -14.49
C PHE A 309 -3.80 13.79 -13.42
N LEU A 310 -4.94 13.17 -13.73
CA LEU A 310 -5.54 12.13 -12.90
C LEU A 310 -4.65 10.88 -12.94
N GLU A 311 -4.24 10.41 -11.75
CA GLU A 311 -3.22 9.35 -11.63
C GLU A 311 -3.82 8.08 -11.04
N SER A 312 -3.64 6.97 -11.73
CA SER A 312 -4.35 5.73 -11.43
C SER A 312 -3.84 4.99 -10.19
N SER A 313 -2.53 4.92 -9.97
CA SER A 313 -1.97 4.13 -8.89
C SER A 313 -2.22 4.75 -7.52
N SER A 314 -2.05 6.06 -7.38
CA SER A 314 -2.38 6.76 -6.14
C SER A 314 -3.88 6.70 -5.84
N THR A 315 -4.71 6.87 -6.88
CA THR A 315 -6.17 6.72 -6.75
C THR A 315 -6.54 5.34 -6.21
N ALA A 316 -6.00 4.27 -6.79
CA ALA A 316 -6.27 2.91 -6.33
C ALA A 316 -5.80 2.67 -4.88
N LEU A 317 -4.61 3.17 -4.50
CA LEU A 317 -4.14 3.10 -3.11
C LEU A 317 -5.03 3.87 -2.13
N TYR A 318 -5.59 5.02 -2.55
CA TYR A 318 -6.51 5.79 -1.72
C TYR A 318 -7.86 5.08 -1.56
N ILE A 319 -8.43 4.53 -2.64
CA ILE A 319 -9.64 3.72 -2.59
C ILE A 319 -9.45 2.56 -1.60
N PHE A 320 -8.38 1.78 -1.77
CA PHE A 320 -8.02 0.69 -0.87
C PHE A 320 -7.93 1.15 0.58
N SER A 321 -7.12 2.19 0.85
CA SER A 321 -6.85 2.64 2.21
C SER A 321 -8.10 3.18 2.89
N ILE A 322 -8.96 3.92 2.19
CA ILE A 322 -10.21 4.46 2.71
C ILE A 322 -11.18 3.32 3.03
N LEU A 323 -11.46 2.44 2.07
CA LEU A 323 -12.44 1.37 2.26
C LEU A 323 -11.99 0.38 3.33
N LYS A 324 -10.73 -0.03 3.32
CA LYS A 324 -10.15 -0.90 4.36
C LYS A 324 -10.14 -0.21 5.72
N GLY A 325 -9.78 1.06 5.79
CA GLY A 325 -9.78 1.84 7.02
C GLY A 325 -11.18 1.95 7.66
N LEU A 326 -12.21 2.13 6.84
CA LEU A 326 -13.62 2.10 7.28
C LEU A 326 -14.02 0.70 7.76
N ARG A 327 -13.73 -0.35 6.99
CA ARG A 327 -14.03 -1.74 7.33
C ARG A 327 -13.40 -2.17 8.67
N LEU A 328 -12.16 -1.77 8.92
CA LEU A 328 -11.43 -2.11 10.14
C LEU A 328 -11.76 -1.20 11.34
N GLY A 329 -12.64 -0.22 11.18
CA GLY A 329 -12.94 0.77 12.21
C GLY A 329 -11.73 1.63 12.61
N LEU A 330 -10.70 1.72 11.76
CA LEU A 330 -9.59 2.66 11.92
C LEU A 330 -10.09 4.10 11.79
N VAL A 331 -10.91 4.35 10.78
CA VAL A 331 -11.66 5.59 10.61
C VAL A 331 -13.10 5.33 11.00
N GLU A 332 -13.73 6.27 11.73
CA GLU A 332 -15.15 6.18 12.05
C GLU A 332 -15.97 6.10 10.77
N ASP A 333 -17.14 5.44 10.87
CA ASP A 333 -18.09 5.35 9.76
C ASP A 333 -18.38 6.74 9.19
N ASN A 334 -18.01 6.94 7.94
CA ASN A 334 -18.02 8.24 7.26
C ASN A 334 -18.50 8.04 5.82
N GLN A 335 -19.81 8.18 5.61
CA GLN A 335 -20.42 8.00 4.30
C GLN A 335 -19.78 8.87 3.21
N PRO A 336 -19.44 10.15 3.40
CA PRO A 336 -18.73 10.95 2.41
C PRO A 336 -17.38 10.37 1.97
N LEU A 337 -16.61 9.73 2.87
CA LEU A 337 -15.37 9.04 2.51
C LEU A 337 -15.66 7.83 1.61
N ALA A 338 -16.63 7.00 1.99
CA ALA A 338 -17.04 5.84 1.22
C ALA A 338 -17.55 6.24 -0.18
N ASP A 339 -18.41 7.25 -0.26
CA ASP A 339 -19.01 7.72 -1.52
C ASP A 339 -17.95 8.21 -2.52
N VAL A 340 -16.94 8.95 -2.05
CA VAL A 340 -15.83 9.40 -2.91
C VAL A 340 -14.99 8.22 -3.38
N ALA A 341 -14.64 7.29 -2.48
CA ALA A 341 -13.84 6.12 -2.83
C ALA A 341 -14.55 5.23 -3.85
N LEU A 342 -15.87 4.99 -3.68
CA LEU A 342 -16.66 4.19 -4.62
C LEU A 342 -16.83 4.88 -5.97
N ARG A 343 -17.08 6.20 -6.01
CA ARG A 343 -17.12 6.96 -7.26
C ARG A 343 -15.78 6.94 -7.99
N ALA A 344 -14.67 7.09 -7.26
CA ALA A 344 -13.34 6.96 -7.82
C ALA A 344 -13.07 5.55 -8.38
N TYR A 345 -13.57 4.51 -7.69
CA TYR A 345 -13.45 3.13 -8.17
C TYR A 345 -14.21 2.92 -9.47
N ASP A 346 -15.45 3.40 -9.55
CA ASP A 346 -16.25 3.31 -10.79
C ASP A 346 -15.54 3.96 -11.97
N TYR A 347 -15.00 5.16 -11.79
CA TYR A 347 -14.20 5.81 -12.83
C TYR A 347 -12.94 5.00 -13.17
N THR A 348 -12.23 4.53 -12.16
CA THR A 348 -10.99 3.74 -12.31
C THR A 348 -11.23 2.47 -13.14
N ALA A 349 -12.32 1.76 -12.84
CA ALA A 349 -12.69 0.53 -13.54
C ALA A 349 -13.13 0.78 -15.00
N ASN A 350 -13.68 1.95 -15.30
CA ASN A 350 -14.14 2.29 -16.65
C ASN A 350 -13.07 2.94 -17.53
N GLU A 351 -12.14 3.74 -16.95
CA GLU A 351 -11.24 4.59 -17.71
C GLU A 351 -9.76 4.14 -17.65
N PHE A 352 -9.32 3.54 -16.52
CA PHE A 352 -7.95 3.08 -16.38
C PHE A 352 -7.79 1.59 -16.71
N VAL A 353 -8.84 0.79 -16.54
CA VAL A 353 -8.84 -0.61 -16.99
C VAL A 353 -9.10 -0.66 -18.49
N VAL A 354 -8.27 -1.42 -19.20
CA VAL A 354 -8.44 -1.71 -20.63
C VAL A 354 -8.86 -3.16 -20.78
N ASP A 355 -10.14 -3.40 -21.07
CA ASP A 355 -10.65 -4.74 -21.31
C ASP A 355 -10.40 -5.16 -22.78
N TYR A 356 -9.60 -6.21 -22.98
CA TYR A 356 -9.31 -6.72 -24.33
C TYR A 356 -10.40 -7.63 -24.91
N GLY A 357 -11.45 -7.92 -24.14
CA GLY A 357 -12.57 -8.75 -24.58
C GLY A 357 -12.26 -10.26 -24.67
N ASN A 358 -11.05 -10.67 -24.30
CA ASN A 358 -10.60 -12.06 -24.30
C ASN A 358 -10.39 -12.63 -22.87
N GLY A 359 -10.87 -11.91 -21.86
CA GLY A 359 -10.69 -12.24 -20.44
C GLY A 359 -9.54 -11.50 -19.76
N THR A 360 -8.54 -11.02 -20.53
CA THR A 360 -7.41 -10.27 -19.96
C THR A 360 -7.67 -8.78 -19.89
N LEU A 361 -6.97 -8.13 -18.94
CA LEU A 361 -7.05 -6.70 -18.69
C LEU A 361 -5.68 -6.02 -18.89
N GLY A 362 -5.69 -4.80 -19.42
CA GLY A 362 -4.60 -3.87 -19.32
C GLY A 362 -4.88 -2.81 -18.25
N TRP A 363 -3.85 -2.09 -17.85
CA TRP A 363 -3.91 -1.03 -16.87
C TRP A 363 -3.20 0.23 -17.38
N ASN A 364 -3.84 1.38 -17.28
CA ASN A 364 -3.32 2.65 -17.77
C ASN A 364 -3.29 3.72 -16.65
N GLY A 365 -2.68 4.85 -16.92
CA GLY A 365 -2.73 6.03 -16.04
C GLY A 365 -1.72 6.01 -14.90
N THR A 366 -0.85 5.01 -14.77
CA THR A 366 0.18 4.95 -13.72
C THR A 366 1.44 5.69 -14.15
N VAL A 367 1.84 6.69 -13.38
CA VAL A 367 3.12 7.38 -13.58
C VAL A 367 4.30 6.47 -13.20
N ILE A 368 5.43 6.58 -13.89
CA ILE A 368 6.67 5.93 -13.45
C ILE A 368 7.09 6.45 -12.07
N VAL A 369 8.11 5.82 -11.47
CA VAL A 369 8.63 6.25 -10.17
C VAL A 369 9.10 7.70 -10.19
N CYS A 370 8.61 8.49 -9.22
CA CYS A 370 9.19 9.78 -8.86
C CYS A 370 10.13 9.59 -7.67
N SER A 371 11.26 10.23 -7.69
CA SER A 371 12.26 10.14 -6.62
C SER A 371 12.65 11.53 -6.13
N LEU A 372 12.91 11.67 -4.85
CA LEU A 372 13.53 12.88 -4.29
C LEU A 372 15.00 13.05 -4.69
N ASN A 373 15.63 12.00 -5.29
CA ASN A 373 16.91 12.16 -5.98
C ASN A 373 16.71 12.91 -7.31
N SER A 374 16.19 14.11 -7.21
CA SER A 374 15.80 15.00 -8.29
C SER A 374 15.69 16.43 -7.76
N THR A 375 15.12 17.33 -8.54
CA THR A 375 14.78 18.71 -8.10
C THR A 375 13.48 18.77 -7.30
N ALA A 376 12.65 17.71 -7.34
CA ALA A 376 11.32 17.60 -6.74
C ALA A 376 10.42 18.84 -7.01
N THR A 377 10.57 19.46 -8.18
CA THR A 377 9.75 20.60 -8.62
C THR A 377 8.38 20.13 -9.14
N TYR A 378 7.43 21.06 -9.27
CA TYR A 378 6.14 20.78 -9.91
C TYR A 378 6.33 20.12 -11.28
N ASP A 379 7.14 20.74 -12.14
CA ASP A 379 7.41 20.25 -13.49
C ASP A 379 8.09 18.86 -13.50
N TYR A 380 8.92 18.56 -12.49
CA TYR A 380 9.47 17.23 -12.34
C TYR A 380 8.38 16.17 -12.15
N TYR A 381 7.44 16.39 -11.21
CA TYR A 381 6.39 15.41 -10.94
C TYR A 381 5.39 15.29 -12.10
N THR A 382 4.96 16.41 -12.65
CA THR A 382 3.93 16.43 -13.70
C THR A 382 4.49 16.10 -15.10
N GLY A 383 5.80 16.21 -15.28
CA GLY A 383 6.49 15.83 -16.52
C GLY A 383 6.91 14.35 -16.57
N ARG A 384 6.66 13.55 -15.53
CA ARG A 384 7.01 12.12 -15.54
C ARG A 384 6.05 11.34 -16.45
N PRO A 385 6.57 10.42 -17.28
CA PRO A 385 5.72 9.66 -18.20
C PRO A 385 4.80 8.68 -17.46
N VAL A 386 3.66 8.42 -18.07
CA VAL A 386 2.75 7.33 -17.69
C VAL A 386 3.19 6.04 -18.37
N VAL A 387 3.08 4.93 -17.66
CA VAL A 387 3.46 3.58 -18.12
C VAL A 387 2.21 2.69 -18.16
N PHE A 388 2.04 2.01 -19.28
CA PHE A 388 0.97 1.04 -19.46
C PHE A 388 1.36 -0.30 -18.82
N ASN A 389 0.41 -0.97 -18.17
CA ASN A 389 0.61 -2.21 -17.41
C ASN A 389 1.71 -2.07 -16.33
N ALA A 390 1.70 -0.96 -15.60
CA ALA A 390 2.64 -0.74 -14.51
C ALA A 390 2.26 -1.61 -13.29
N PRO A 391 3.14 -2.52 -12.82
CA PRO A 391 2.82 -3.47 -11.75
C PRO A 391 2.34 -2.81 -10.46
N LEU A 392 2.88 -1.64 -10.10
CA LEU A 392 2.46 -0.89 -8.90
C LEU A 392 0.99 -0.44 -8.98
N GLY A 393 0.54 -0.02 -10.16
CA GLY A 393 -0.84 0.38 -10.38
C GLY A 393 -1.78 -0.83 -10.42
N GLU A 394 -1.37 -1.91 -11.07
CA GLU A 394 -2.15 -3.15 -11.14
C GLU A 394 -2.37 -3.77 -9.76
N ALA A 395 -1.32 -3.89 -8.93
CA ALA A 395 -1.43 -4.41 -7.58
C ALA A 395 -2.32 -3.52 -6.70
N ALA A 396 -2.17 -2.19 -6.80
CA ALA A 396 -3.03 -1.24 -6.09
C ALA A 396 -4.51 -1.38 -6.51
N PHE A 397 -4.77 -1.59 -7.81
CA PHE A 397 -6.13 -1.82 -8.32
C PHE A 397 -6.70 -3.17 -7.84
N VAL A 398 -5.88 -4.22 -7.76
CA VAL A 398 -6.31 -5.50 -7.16
C VAL A 398 -6.75 -5.28 -5.71
N TRP A 399 -5.97 -4.59 -4.88
CA TRP A 399 -6.34 -4.29 -3.51
C TRP A 399 -7.63 -3.45 -3.41
N ALA A 400 -7.76 -2.40 -4.24
CA ALA A 400 -8.97 -1.57 -4.28
C ALA A 400 -10.19 -2.40 -4.69
N SER A 401 -10.05 -3.26 -5.71
CA SER A 401 -11.11 -4.14 -6.18
C SER A 401 -11.57 -5.12 -5.11
N LEU A 402 -10.63 -5.73 -4.37
CA LEU A 402 -10.95 -6.65 -3.28
C LEU A 402 -11.78 -5.99 -2.18
N GLU A 403 -11.48 -4.73 -1.80
CA GLU A 403 -12.28 -4.02 -0.81
C GLU A 403 -13.70 -3.69 -1.33
N VAL A 404 -13.84 -3.35 -2.62
CA VAL A 404 -15.17 -3.13 -3.23
C VAL A 404 -15.94 -4.45 -3.37
N GLU A 405 -15.28 -5.52 -3.77
CA GLU A 405 -15.87 -6.86 -3.92
C GLU A 405 -16.36 -7.42 -2.57
N ARG A 406 -15.68 -7.10 -1.46
CA ARG A 406 -16.13 -7.42 -0.09
C ARG A 406 -17.47 -6.75 0.27
N LEU A 407 -17.81 -5.60 -0.31
CA LEU A 407 -19.08 -4.92 -0.06
C LEU A 407 -20.28 -5.63 -0.71
N GLY A 408 -20.04 -6.45 -1.72
CA GLY A 408 -21.07 -7.20 -2.46
C GLY A 408 -21.16 -8.68 -2.08
N SER A 409 -20.32 -9.16 -1.16
CA SER A 409 -20.22 -10.57 -0.75
C SER A 409 -21.04 -10.89 0.51
#